data_5e20dc1f109738846d41237a6065c892
#
_entry.id   5e20dc1f109738846d41237a6065c892
#
_cell.length_a   1.000
_cell.length_b   1.000
_cell.length_c   1.000
_cell.angle_alpha   90.00
_cell.angle_beta   90.00
_cell.angle_gamma   90.00
#
_symmetry.space_group_name_H-M   'P 1'
#
loop_
_entity.id
_entity.type
_entity.pdbx_description
1 polymer ?
#
loop_
_entity_poly.entity_id
_entity_poly.type
_entity_poly.pdbx_seq_one_letter_code
_entity_poly.pdbx_strand_id
1 'polypeptide(L)'
;MQGKFFSSCLLQHDASLVLVDAGEPCSQRLVEAGVSSADIDAVFLTHGHSDHTAGLPMLLQSAWLAPRTKPLPVFLPRELIAPLEAWLCAVYLPPSLRGFELSFHSWEAGRSVAAAKDVDVTPFPTTHLEGLRRIIDPAAKEKFEIFGLDVRCGAKRVVFSSDLGAPGDLDSALRAPCDLLVCELSHFSADELFGFLADKKIGTLVLNHLAPEYAGAEAKIAEQAARALPQVRRVIVPKDGEKIDF
;
A
#
# COMPACT_ATOMS: atom_id res chain seq x y z
N MET A 1 10.13 -12.49 -7.67
CA MET A 1 9.19 -13.40 -8.40
C MET A 1 9.35 -13.13 -9.89
N GLN A 2 9.42 -14.16 -10.71
CA GLN A 2 9.62 -13.99 -12.15
C GLN A 2 8.36 -13.36 -12.76
N GLY A 3 8.47 -12.15 -13.35
CA GLY A 3 7.37 -11.46 -14.04
C GLY A 3 6.38 -10.68 -13.17
N LYS A 4 6.70 -10.41 -11.92
CA LYS A 4 5.92 -9.54 -11.02
C LYS A 4 6.84 -8.52 -10.36
N PHE A 5 6.33 -7.32 -10.16
CA PHE A 5 7.02 -6.25 -9.44
C PHE A 5 6.61 -6.21 -7.97
N PHE A 6 7.33 -5.42 -7.17
CA PHE A 6 7.07 -5.27 -5.75
C PHE A 6 5.91 -4.31 -5.48
N SER A 7 5.47 -4.25 -4.22
CA SER A 7 4.22 -3.58 -3.84
C SER A 7 4.28 -2.07 -4.02
N SER A 8 3.47 -1.55 -4.91
CA SER A 8 3.16 -0.12 -5.01
C SER A 8 1.81 0.07 -5.72
N CYS A 9 0.95 0.90 -5.15
CA CYS A 9 -0.36 1.20 -5.71
C CYS A 9 -0.55 2.72 -5.81
N LEU A 10 -0.84 3.22 -7.01
CA LEU A 10 -1.22 4.62 -7.20
C LEU A 10 -2.74 4.75 -7.11
N LEU A 11 -3.23 5.48 -6.12
CA LEU A 11 -4.62 5.92 -6.04
C LEU A 11 -4.75 7.30 -6.67
N GLN A 12 -5.59 7.39 -7.68
CA GLN A 12 -5.97 8.65 -8.32
C GLN A 12 -7.43 8.97 -8.02
N HIS A 13 -7.68 10.17 -7.49
CA HIS A 13 -9.01 10.73 -7.32
C HIS A 13 -9.01 12.17 -7.85
N ASP A 14 -9.73 12.41 -8.93
CA ASP A 14 -9.65 13.68 -9.69
C ASP A 14 -8.18 14.03 -10.02
N ALA A 15 -7.69 15.17 -9.52
CA ALA A 15 -6.30 15.60 -9.67
C ALA A 15 -5.38 15.12 -8.54
N SER A 16 -5.91 14.45 -7.52
CA SER A 16 -5.16 13.99 -6.36
C SER A 16 -4.49 12.65 -6.65
N LEU A 17 -3.21 12.53 -6.34
CA LEU A 17 -2.36 11.37 -6.58
C LEU A 17 -1.70 10.92 -5.28
N VAL A 18 -2.10 9.77 -4.76
CA VAL A 18 -1.58 9.20 -3.51
C VAL A 18 -0.92 7.85 -3.81
N LEU A 19 0.34 7.71 -3.43
CA LEU A 19 1.07 6.45 -3.61
C LEU A 19 1.05 5.65 -2.30
N VAL A 20 0.58 4.41 -2.38
CA VAL A 20 0.62 3.43 -1.29
C VAL A 20 1.75 2.45 -1.59
N ASP A 21 2.74 2.45 -0.72
CA ASP A 21 4.02 1.78 -0.83
C ASP A 21 4.88 2.22 -2.04
N ALA A 22 6.16 1.98 -1.95
CA ALA A 22 7.15 2.36 -2.93
C ALA A 22 8.10 1.18 -3.22
N GLY A 23 7.55 0.01 -3.53
CA GLY A 23 8.32 -1.15 -4.00
C GLY A 23 8.90 -0.91 -5.40
N GLU A 24 10.00 -1.59 -5.72
CA GLU A 24 10.65 -1.49 -7.02
C GLU A 24 9.80 -2.17 -8.13
N PRO A 25 9.74 -1.57 -9.33
CA PRO A 25 10.30 -0.31 -9.80
C PRO A 25 9.25 0.82 -9.88
N CYS A 26 8.66 1.25 -8.75
CA CYS A 26 7.52 2.18 -8.71
C CYS A 26 7.76 3.46 -9.52
N SER A 27 8.95 4.06 -9.47
CA SER A 27 9.27 5.27 -10.23
C SER A 27 9.19 5.07 -11.73
N GLN A 28 9.69 3.93 -12.24
CA GLN A 28 9.58 3.59 -13.66
C GLN A 28 8.13 3.31 -14.06
N ARG A 29 7.38 2.61 -13.21
CA ARG A 29 5.96 2.30 -13.47
C ARG A 29 5.09 3.56 -13.51
N LEU A 30 5.38 4.57 -12.69
CA LEU A 30 4.72 5.87 -12.79
C LEU A 30 4.96 6.53 -14.15
N VAL A 31 6.21 6.54 -14.64
CA VAL A 31 6.54 7.10 -15.97
C VAL A 31 5.79 6.37 -17.09
N GLU A 32 5.74 5.03 -17.03
CA GLU A 32 5.01 4.21 -18.02
C GLU A 32 3.49 4.47 -17.97
N ALA A 33 2.96 4.81 -16.80
CA ALA A 33 1.57 5.22 -16.60
C ALA A 33 1.30 6.69 -17.00
N GLY A 34 2.33 7.43 -17.47
CA GLY A 34 2.23 8.85 -17.80
C GLY A 34 2.13 9.78 -16.60
N VAL A 35 2.54 9.32 -15.41
CA VAL A 35 2.48 10.08 -14.16
C VAL A 35 3.88 10.55 -13.77
N SER A 36 4.03 11.85 -13.51
CA SER A 36 5.27 12.38 -12.98
C SER A 36 5.37 12.15 -11.48
N SER A 37 6.54 11.71 -11.01
CA SER A 37 6.82 11.64 -9.57
C SER A 37 6.69 13.02 -8.88
N ALA A 38 6.82 14.12 -9.64
CA ALA A 38 6.60 15.46 -9.13
C ALA A 38 5.12 15.77 -8.81
N ASP A 39 4.18 15.00 -9.35
CA ASP A 39 2.74 15.23 -9.18
C ASP A 39 2.14 14.46 -7.99
N ILE A 40 2.88 13.53 -7.40
CA ILE A 40 2.42 12.77 -6.22
C ILE A 40 2.16 13.73 -5.05
N ASP A 41 0.99 13.64 -4.43
CA ASP A 41 0.59 14.51 -3.31
C ASP A 41 1.09 13.98 -1.97
N ALA A 42 1.02 12.66 -1.78
CA ALA A 42 1.49 12.00 -0.56
C ALA A 42 1.97 10.57 -0.86
N VAL A 43 2.87 10.06 -0.03
CA VAL A 43 3.31 8.67 -0.04
C VAL A 43 2.98 8.04 1.30
N PHE A 44 2.46 6.82 1.28
CA PHE A 44 2.15 6.04 2.46
C PHE A 44 2.97 4.76 2.43
N LEU A 45 3.90 4.59 3.36
CA LEU A 45 4.66 3.35 3.53
C LEU A 45 4.01 2.54 4.65
N THR A 46 3.45 1.41 4.32
CA THR A 46 2.68 0.58 5.24
C THR A 46 3.55 -0.06 6.31
N HIS A 47 4.76 -0.49 5.94
CA HIS A 47 5.76 -1.08 6.83
C HIS A 47 7.16 -1.07 6.22
N GLY A 48 8.16 -1.64 6.92
CA GLY A 48 9.57 -1.52 6.59
C GLY A 48 10.16 -2.60 5.67
N HIS A 49 9.40 -3.57 5.17
CA HIS A 49 9.95 -4.56 4.25
C HIS A 49 10.44 -3.90 2.95
N SER A 50 11.51 -4.45 2.38
CA SER A 50 12.17 -3.86 1.21
C SER A 50 11.30 -3.86 -0.05
N ASP A 51 10.42 -4.83 -0.21
CA ASP A 51 9.47 -4.89 -1.32
C ASP A 51 8.34 -3.85 -1.23
N HIS A 52 8.24 -3.12 -0.11
CA HIS A 52 7.35 -1.97 0.07
C HIS A 52 8.09 -0.62 0.11
N THR A 53 9.41 -0.61 0.29
CA THR A 53 10.16 0.65 0.55
C THR A 53 11.34 0.90 -0.40
N ALA A 54 11.90 -0.13 -1.05
CA ALA A 54 13.17 -0.02 -1.78
C ALA A 54 13.17 0.97 -2.95
N GLY A 55 12.01 1.28 -3.54
CA GLY A 55 11.87 2.25 -4.61
C GLY A 55 11.80 3.71 -4.15
N LEU A 56 11.66 3.98 -2.83
CA LEU A 56 11.52 5.34 -2.33
C LEU A 56 12.67 6.27 -2.74
N PRO A 57 13.97 5.91 -2.65
CA PRO A 57 15.04 6.79 -3.09
C PRO A 57 14.94 7.15 -4.57
N MET A 58 14.60 6.20 -5.45
CA MET A 58 14.44 6.45 -6.88
C MET A 58 13.22 7.32 -7.18
N LEU A 59 12.12 7.14 -6.44
CA LEU A 59 10.95 8.01 -6.53
C LEU A 59 11.31 9.45 -6.18
N LEU A 60 12.02 9.66 -5.08
CA LEU A 60 12.44 11.00 -4.61
C LEU A 60 13.46 11.64 -5.56
N GLN A 61 14.41 10.88 -6.08
CA GLN A 61 15.35 11.36 -7.09
C GLN A 61 14.62 11.76 -8.38
N SER A 62 13.67 10.97 -8.82
CA SER A 62 12.86 11.29 -10.01
C SER A 62 12.03 12.55 -9.80
N ALA A 63 11.45 12.74 -8.60
CA ALA A 63 10.72 13.96 -8.25
C ALA A 63 11.61 15.20 -8.22
N TRP A 64 12.85 15.06 -7.74
CA TRP A 64 13.86 16.12 -7.75
C TRP A 64 14.27 16.51 -9.18
N LEU A 65 14.53 15.53 -10.04
CA LEU A 65 14.91 15.76 -11.44
C LEU A 65 13.75 16.33 -12.27
N ALA A 66 12.52 16.06 -11.91
CA ALA A 66 11.29 16.55 -12.56
C ALA A 66 10.80 17.89 -12.01
N PRO A 67 11.63 18.83 -11.67
CA PRO A 67 11.53 20.08 -10.92
C PRO A 67 10.27 20.20 -10.02
N ARG A 68 10.12 19.26 -9.08
CA ARG A 68 9.07 19.34 -8.05
C ARG A 68 9.30 20.57 -7.16
N THR A 69 8.23 21.31 -6.90
CA THR A 69 8.23 22.46 -5.98
C THR A 69 7.27 22.30 -4.81
N LYS A 70 6.22 21.47 -4.97
CA LYS A 70 5.26 21.22 -3.90
C LYS A 70 5.84 20.31 -2.81
N PRO A 71 5.48 20.49 -1.53
CA PRO A 71 5.87 19.59 -0.45
C PRO A 71 5.48 18.14 -0.74
N LEU A 72 6.24 17.18 -0.22
CA LEU A 72 5.91 15.76 -0.25
C LEU A 72 5.87 15.20 1.17
N PRO A 73 4.70 15.04 1.77
CA PRO A 73 4.55 14.28 2.99
C PRO A 73 4.68 12.78 2.72
N VAL A 74 5.45 12.10 3.55
CA VAL A 74 5.57 10.64 3.58
C VAL A 74 5.09 10.17 4.95
N PHE A 75 4.03 9.38 4.97
CA PHE A 75 3.47 8.78 6.17
C PHE A 75 3.99 7.36 6.32
N LEU A 76 4.43 6.98 7.53
CA LEU A 76 5.09 5.70 7.77
C LEU A 76 5.09 5.33 9.26
N PRO A 77 5.35 4.06 9.64
CA PRO A 77 5.63 3.68 11.00
C PRO A 77 6.75 4.53 11.61
N ARG A 78 6.56 4.95 12.86
CA ARG A 78 7.49 5.86 13.57
C ARG A 78 8.93 5.36 13.56
N GLU A 79 9.11 4.06 13.74
CA GLU A 79 10.44 3.43 13.81
C GLU A 79 11.25 3.54 12.52
N LEU A 80 10.59 3.76 11.37
CA LEU A 80 11.24 3.85 10.06
C LEU A 80 11.77 5.25 9.74
N ILE A 81 11.35 6.30 10.44
CA ILE A 81 11.72 7.69 10.11
C ILE A 81 13.24 7.86 10.09
N ALA A 82 13.90 7.63 11.22
CA ALA A 82 15.36 7.84 11.32
C ALA A 82 16.18 6.91 10.42
N PRO A 83 15.88 5.59 10.29
CA PRO A 83 16.57 4.73 9.33
C PRO A 83 16.42 5.19 7.88
N LEU A 84 15.24 5.61 7.45
CA LEU A 84 15.01 6.08 6.09
C LEU A 84 15.71 7.41 5.80
N GLU A 85 15.70 8.36 6.74
CA GLU A 85 16.48 9.60 6.62
C GLU A 85 17.98 9.30 6.47
N ALA A 86 18.51 8.39 7.29
CA ALA A 86 19.91 7.96 7.18
C ALA A 86 20.20 7.30 5.84
N TRP A 87 19.31 6.44 5.36
CA TRP A 87 19.45 5.81 4.05
C TRP A 87 19.42 6.82 2.91
N LEU A 88 18.51 7.78 2.91
CA LEU A 88 18.46 8.83 1.90
C LEU A 88 19.74 9.69 1.89
N CYS A 89 20.31 9.99 3.06
CA CYS A 89 21.61 10.65 3.15
C CYS A 89 22.74 9.78 2.57
N ALA A 90 22.74 8.47 2.85
CA ALA A 90 23.75 7.53 2.36
C ALA A 90 23.73 7.39 0.82
N VAL A 91 22.57 7.56 0.18
CA VAL A 91 22.44 7.57 -1.30
C VAL A 91 22.46 8.98 -1.89
N TYR A 92 23.03 9.95 -1.18
CA TYR A 92 23.21 11.34 -1.62
C TYR A 92 21.92 12.10 -1.97
N LEU A 93 20.85 11.84 -1.23
CA LEU A 93 19.56 12.56 -1.30
C LEU A 93 19.23 13.33 0.01
N PRO A 94 20.18 14.13 0.54
CA PRO A 94 19.93 14.88 1.78
C PRO A 94 18.87 15.99 1.56
N PRO A 95 18.24 16.51 2.61
CA PRO A 95 17.23 17.56 2.51
C PRO A 95 17.69 18.78 1.70
N SER A 96 18.96 19.17 1.81
CA SER A 96 19.54 20.36 1.15
C SER A 96 19.62 20.27 -0.37
N LEU A 97 19.54 19.08 -0.98
CA LEU A 97 19.66 18.89 -2.43
C LEU A 97 18.34 18.63 -3.13
N ARG A 98 17.29 18.30 -2.43
CA ARG A 98 16.02 17.83 -3.03
C ARG A 98 15.22 18.91 -3.77
N GLY A 99 15.42 20.19 -3.46
CA GLY A 99 14.71 21.29 -4.13
C GLY A 99 13.24 21.43 -3.72
N PHE A 100 12.71 20.52 -2.90
CA PHE A 100 11.36 20.55 -2.34
C PHE A 100 11.37 20.09 -0.88
N GLU A 101 10.35 20.48 -0.13
CA GLU A 101 10.16 20.02 1.24
C GLU A 101 9.72 18.55 1.24
N LEU A 102 10.53 17.67 1.85
CA LEU A 102 10.18 16.30 2.19
C LEU A 102 9.98 16.20 3.69
N SER A 103 8.82 15.77 4.12
CA SER A 103 8.50 15.60 5.54
C SER A 103 8.06 14.16 5.83
N PHE A 104 8.58 13.59 6.91
CA PHE A 104 8.17 12.28 7.41
C PHE A 104 7.22 12.43 8.59
N HIS A 105 6.09 11.74 8.52
CA HIS A 105 5.03 11.78 9.52
C HIS A 105 4.72 10.37 10.01
N SER A 106 4.88 10.13 11.30
CA SER A 106 4.36 8.91 11.89
C SER A 106 2.84 8.98 11.96
N TRP A 107 2.19 7.88 11.65
CA TRP A 107 0.76 7.75 11.83
C TRP A 107 0.40 6.97 13.09
N GLU A 108 -0.84 7.13 13.51
CA GLU A 108 -1.42 6.47 14.66
C GLU A 108 -2.65 5.68 14.21
N ALA A 109 -2.77 4.43 14.63
CA ALA A 109 -3.91 3.60 14.31
C ALA A 109 -5.24 4.29 14.62
N GLY A 110 -6.17 4.31 13.65
CA GLY A 110 -7.48 4.92 13.78
C GLY A 110 -7.52 6.45 13.66
N ARG A 111 -6.37 7.13 13.53
CA ARG A 111 -6.33 8.58 13.34
C ARG A 111 -6.26 8.92 11.85
N SER A 112 -7.30 9.57 11.35
CA SER A 112 -7.37 10.02 9.96
C SER A 112 -6.42 11.17 9.68
N VAL A 113 -5.79 11.17 8.51
CA VAL A 113 -4.94 12.25 7.98
C VAL A 113 -5.42 12.64 6.59
N ALA A 114 -5.45 13.94 6.30
CA ALA A 114 -5.70 14.46 4.96
C ALA A 114 -4.44 14.24 4.10
N ALA A 115 -4.54 13.38 3.09
CA ALA A 115 -3.44 13.03 2.20
C ALA A 115 -3.34 13.97 0.99
N ALA A 116 -4.49 14.38 0.47
CA ALA A 116 -4.66 15.28 -0.65
C ALA A 116 -6.06 15.90 -0.61
N LYS A 117 -6.41 16.69 -1.63
CA LYS A 117 -7.76 17.23 -1.73
C LYS A 117 -8.78 16.10 -1.85
N ASP A 118 -9.76 16.07 -0.97
CA ASP A 118 -10.84 15.07 -0.91
C ASP A 118 -10.35 13.62 -0.75
N VAL A 119 -9.12 13.44 -0.22
CA VAL A 119 -8.54 12.12 0.10
C VAL A 119 -8.07 12.11 1.55
N ASP A 120 -8.76 11.33 2.38
CA ASP A 120 -8.42 11.08 3.77
C ASP A 120 -8.01 9.63 3.96
N VAL A 121 -6.97 9.39 4.76
CA VAL A 121 -6.43 8.06 5.03
C VAL A 121 -6.44 7.79 6.53
N THR A 122 -7.01 6.66 6.90
CA THR A 122 -7.04 6.18 8.29
C THR A 122 -6.29 4.85 8.36
N PRO A 123 -5.13 4.77 9.06
CA PRO A 123 -4.40 3.51 9.20
C PRO A 123 -5.09 2.61 10.22
N PHE A 124 -5.05 1.30 9.98
CA PHE A 124 -5.44 0.26 10.93
C PHE A 124 -4.31 -0.76 11.09
N PRO A 125 -4.05 -1.29 12.29
CA PRO A 125 -2.93 -2.19 12.51
C PRO A 125 -3.21 -3.56 11.90
N THR A 126 -2.15 -4.24 11.43
CA THR A 126 -2.16 -5.65 11.07
C THR A 126 -1.12 -6.43 11.90
N THR A 127 -1.17 -7.76 11.86
CA THR A 127 -0.32 -8.62 12.71
C THR A 127 0.83 -9.28 11.96
N HIS A 128 1.03 -8.95 10.68
CA HIS A 128 2.05 -9.58 9.83
C HIS A 128 3.46 -9.62 10.44
N LEU A 129 3.90 -8.53 11.06
CA LEU A 129 5.26 -8.45 11.65
C LEU A 129 5.38 -9.02 13.07
N GLU A 130 4.31 -9.50 13.68
CA GLU A 130 4.37 -10.05 15.04
C GLU A 130 5.29 -11.28 15.17
N GLY A 131 5.29 -12.14 14.16
CA GLY A 131 6.19 -13.29 14.11
C GLY A 131 7.65 -12.88 14.08
N LEU A 132 7.99 -11.91 13.25
CA LEU A 132 9.33 -11.36 13.11
C LEU A 132 9.79 -10.66 14.42
N ARG A 133 8.91 -9.86 15.01
CA ARG A 133 9.16 -9.20 16.30
C ARG A 133 9.54 -10.20 17.39
N ARG A 134 8.83 -11.33 17.50
CA ARG A 134 9.10 -12.37 18.48
C ARG A 134 10.49 -13.00 18.33
N ILE A 135 11.00 -13.04 17.10
CA ILE A 135 12.32 -13.63 16.81
C ILE A 135 13.44 -12.60 17.02
N ILE A 136 13.27 -11.36 16.56
CA ILE A 136 14.33 -10.35 16.53
C ILE A 136 14.43 -9.60 17.86
N ASP A 137 13.31 -9.10 18.37
CA ASP A 137 13.24 -8.28 19.58
C ASP A 137 11.89 -8.44 20.29
N PRO A 138 11.69 -9.51 21.10
CA PRO A 138 10.43 -9.75 21.78
C PRO A 138 10.01 -8.62 22.73
N ALA A 139 10.97 -7.80 23.19
CA ALA A 139 10.71 -6.69 24.12
C ALA A 139 10.28 -5.40 23.42
N ALA A 140 10.52 -5.28 22.12
CA ALA A 140 10.23 -4.08 21.33
C ALA A 140 8.74 -3.96 21.02
N LYS A 141 7.94 -3.49 21.97
CA LYS A 141 6.49 -3.33 21.79
C LYS A 141 6.11 -2.20 20.82
N GLU A 142 7.00 -1.22 20.61
CA GLU A 142 6.78 -0.04 19.77
C GLU A 142 7.55 -0.11 18.44
N LYS A 143 7.92 -1.32 18.02
CA LYS A 143 8.59 -1.60 16.75
C LYS A 143 7.86 -2.69 15.99
N PHE A 144 8.22 -2.87 14.75
CA PHE A 144 7.57 -3.81 13.85
C PHE A 144 6.10 -3.46 13.61
N GLU A 145 5.83 -2.15 13.50
CA GLU A 145 4.52 -1.64 13.17
C GLU A 145 4.22 -1.85 11.68
N ILE A 146 3.01 -2.28 11.40
CA ILE A 146 2.47 -2.41 10.06
C ILE A 146 1.01 -2.00 10.03
N PHE A 147 0.60 -1.34 8.95
CA PHE A 147 -0.74 -0.79 8.81
C PHE A 147 -1.35 -1.13 7.46
N GLY A 148 -2.61 -1.56 7.47
CA GLY A 148 -3.51 -1.40 6.34
C GLY A 148 -4.11 0.00 6.33
N LEU A 149 -4.76 0.39 5.22
CA LEU A 149 -5.26 1.75 5.01
C LEU A 149 -6.74 1.74 4.66
N ASP A 150 -7.54 2.48 5.40
CA ASP A 150 -8.92 2.85 5.06
C ASP A 150 -8.91 4.24 4.44
N VAL A 151 -9.15 4.33 3.14
CA VAL A 151 -9.07 5.56 2.36
C VAL A 151 -10.45 6.01 1.94
N ARG A 152 -10.77 7.26 2.24
CA ARG A 152 -11.94 7.96 1.71
C ARG A 152 -11.51 8.91 0.61
N CYS A 153 -12.08 8.76 -0.58
CA CYS A 153 -11.86 9.65 -1.71
C CYS A 153 -13.21 10.13 -2.24
N GLY A 154 -13.57 11.35 -1.85
CA GLY A 154 -14.93 11.87 -2.05
C GLY A 154 -15.99 10.97 -1.41
N ALA A 155 -16.93 10.47 -2.22
CA ALA A 155 -17.99 9.55 -1.76
C ALA A 155 -17.55 8.08 -1.76
N LYS A 156 -16.36 7.76 -2.27
CA LYS A 156 -15.84 6.40 -2.39
C LYS A 156 -15.00 5.99 -1.20
N ARG A 157 -14.98 4.70 -0.91
CA ARG A 157 -14.16 4.10 0.14
C ARG A 157 -13.33 2.95 -0.40
N VAL A 158 -12.02 3.05 -0.23
CA VAL A 158 -11.03 2.05 -0.63
C VAL A 158 -10.32 1.51 0.60
N VAL A 159 -10.18 0.21 0.70
CA VAL A 159 -9.37 -0.43 1.75
C VAL A 159 -8.18 -1.11 1.09
N PHE A 160 -6.96 -0.75 1.54
CA PHE A 160 -5.73 -1.48 1.20
C PHE A 160 -5.36 -2.34 2.40
N SER A 161 -5.26 -3.64 2.21
CA SER A 161 -4.90 -4.56 3.29
C SER A 161 -3.47 -4.34 3.79
N SER A 162 -2.55 -3.94 2.90
CA SER A 162 -1.12 -4.18 3.09
C SER A 162 -0.86 -5.68 3.33
N ASP A 163 0.23 -6.03 4.01
CA ASP A 163 0.49 -7.40 4.40
C ASP A 163 -0.24 -7.73 5.71
N LEU A 164 -0.86 -8.89 5.76
CA LEU A 164 -1.68 -9.35 6.87
C LEU A 164 -1.02 -10.52 7.59
N GLY A 165 -1.18 -10.60 8.89
CA GLY A 165 -0.85 -11.82 9.63
C GLY A 165 -1.94 -12.90 9.48
N ALA A 166 -3.18 -12.46 9.29
CA ALA A 166 -4.34 -13.29 9.01
C ALA A 166 -5.45 -12.45 8.38
N PRO A 167 -6.42 -13.03 7.66
CA PRO A 167 -7.57 -12.31 7.11
C PRO A 167 -8.36 -11.50 8.15
N GLY A 168 -8.37 -11.97 9.42
CA GLY A 168 -9.03 -11.30 10.53
C GLY A 168 -8.52 -9.90 10.88
N ASP A 169 -7.31 -9.53 10.45
CA ASP A 169 -6.77 -8.18 10.61
C ASP A 169 -7.64 -7.13 9.89
N LEU A 170 -8.40 -7.54 8.88
CA LEU A 170 -9.34 -6.69 8.15
C LEU A 170 -10.66 -6.44 8.89
N ASP A 171 -10.93 -7.10 10.02
CA ASP A 171 -12.26 -7.05 10.64
C ASP A 171 -12.67 -5.62 11.02
N SER A 172 -11.76 -4.83 11.57
CA SER A 172 -12.03 -3.44 11.93
C SER A 172 -12.38 -2.58 10.71
N ALA A 173 -11.63 -2.74 9.62
CA ALA A 173 -11.80 -1.97 8.39
C ALA A 173 -13.04 -2.40 7.60
N LEU A 174 -13.44 -3.67 7.65
CA LEU A 174 -14.57 -4.20 6.89
C LEU A 174 -15.90 -4.26 7.68
N ARG A 175 -16.00 -3.61 8.84
CA ARG A 175 -17.29 -3.42 9.54
C ARG A 175 -18.28 -2.60 8.73
N ALA A 176 -17.79 -1.65 7.94
CA ALA A 176 -18.59 -0.86 7.02
C ALA A 176 -18.32 -1.28 5.57
N PRO A 177 -19.29 -1.11 4.66
CA PRO A 177 -19.10 -1.41 3.23
C PRO A 177 -17.93 -0.62 2.63
N CYS A 178 -17.18 -1.21 1.69
CA CYS A 178 -16.21 -0.51 0.84
C CYS A 178 -16.50 -0.71 -0.64
N ASP A 179 -16.16 0.29 -1.45
CA ASP A 179 -16.28 0.23 -2.91
C ASP A 179 -15.21 -0.66 -3.52
N LEU A 180 -13.99 -0.59 -2.97
CA LEU A 180 -12.83 -1.35 -3.41
C LEU A 180 -12.06 -1.89 -2.21
N LEU A 181 -11.75 -3.19 -2.22
CA LEU A 181 -10.76 -3.81 -1.36
C LEU A 181 -9.58 -4.26 -2.23
N VAL A 182 -8.40 -3.71 -1.96
CA VAL A 182 -7.12 -4.19 -2.48
C VAL A 182 -6.49 -5.06 -1.40
N CYS A 183 -6.42 -6.35 -1.64
CA CYS A 183 -6.04 -7.34 -0.63
C CYS A 183 -4.92 -8.24 -1.13
N GLU A 184 -3.94 -8.45 -0.27
CA GLU A 184 -2.89 -9.44 -0.50
C GLU A 184 -3.42 -10.88 -0.49
N LEU A 185 -2.66 -11.77 -1.11
CA LEU A 185 -2.87 -13.21 -1.03
C LEU A 185 -1.51 -13.94 -1.04
N SER A 186 -0.65 -13.62 -0.06
CA SER A 186 0.70 -14.17 0.07
C SER A 186 0.92 -14.93 1.38
N HIS A 187 0.26 -14.52 2.46
CA HIS A 187 0.57 -14.98 3.81
C HIS A 187 -0.44 -15.98 4.38
N PHE A 188 -1.50 -16.27 3.64
CA PHE A 188 -2.55 -17.23 4.00
C PHE A 188 -3.19 -17.82 2.72
N SER A 189 -3.97 -18.87 2.86
CA SER A 189 -4.61 -19.51 1.72
C SER A 189 -5.81 -18.72 1.17
N ALA A 190 -6.12 -18.96 -0.10
CA ALA A 190 -7.29 -18.38 -0.74
C ALA A 190 -8.60 -18.77 -0.02
N ASP A 191 -8.69 -20.01 0.47
CA ASP A 191 -9.89 -20.48 1.18
C ASP A 191 -10.08 -19.77 2.52
N GLU A 192 -8.99 -19.47 3.26
CA GLU A 192 -9.05 -18.68 4.50
C GLU A 192 -9.53 -17.26 4.23
N LEU A 193 -8.97 -16.60 3.19
CA LEU A 193 -9.39 -15.25 2.82
C LEU A 193 -10.86 -15.23 2.40
N PHE A 194 -11.25 -16.10 1.48
CA PHE A 194 -12.62 -16.09 0.95
C PHE A 194 -13.65 -16.48 2.01
N GLY A 195 -13.31 -17.41 2.90
CA GLY A 195 -14.13 -17.74 4.06
C GLY A 195 -14.38 -16.53 4.97
N PHE A 196 -13.34 -15.74 5.24
CA PHE A 196 -13.44 -14.50 6.03
C PHE A 196 -14.27 -13.42 5.32
N LEU A 197 -14.12 -13.28 3.99
CA LEU A 197 -14.80 -12.25 3.20
C LEU A 197 -16.27 -12.59 2.85
N ALA A 198 -16.76 -13.80 3.14
CA ALA A 198 -18.05 -14.28 2.68
C ALA A 198 -19.25 -13.46 3.15
N ASP A 199 -19.15 -12.81 4.31
CA ASP A 199 -20.21 -11.94 4.89
C ASP A 199 -19.91 -10.43 4.73
N LYS A 200 -18.77 -10.06 4.12
CA LYS A 200 -18.36 -8.67 4.01
C LYS A 200 -18.98 -7.99 2.78
N LYS A 201 -19.27 -6.69 2.92
CA LYS A 201 -19.88 -5.87 1.86
C LYS A 201 -18.79 -5.15 1.06
N ILE A 202 -18.35 -5.77 -0.03
CA ILE A 202 -17.27 -5.29 -0.89
C ILE A 202 -17.82 -5.11 -2.30
N GLY A 203 -17.60 -3.94 -2.90
CA GLY A 203 -17.99 -3.68 -4.28
C GLY A 203 -17.09 -4.41 -5.29
N THR A 204 -15.81 -4.12 -5.25
CA THR A 204 -14.77 -4.74 -6.07
C THR A 204 -13.67 -5.29 -5.17
N LEU A 205 -13.22 -6.53 -5.42
CA LEU A 205 -12.06 -7.14 -4.79
C LEU A 205 -10.91 -7.18 -5.79
N VAL A 206 -9.79 -6.59 -5.44
CA VAL A 206 -8.52 -6.70 -6.16
C VAL A 206 -7.58 -7.55 -5.33
N LEU A 207 -7.09 -8.65 -5.90
CA LEU A 207 -6.11 -9.52 -5.27
C LEU A 207 -4.72 -9.19 -5.82
N ASN A 208 -3.85 -8.67 -4.98
CA ASN A 208 -2.47 -8.35 -5.30
C ASN A 208 -1.50 -9.12 -4.39
N HIS A 209 -0.21 -8.84 -4.46
CA HIS A 209 0.81 -9.45 -3.60
C HIS A 209 0.59 -10.96 -3.43
N LEU A 210 0.53 -11.68 -4.57
CA LEU A 210 0.21 -13.12 -4.60
C LEU A 210 1.41 -13.95 -4.17
N ALA A 211 1.18 -15.01 -3.41
CA ALA A 211 2.22 -16.02 -3.13
C ALA A 211 2.74 -16.67 -4.42
N PRO A 212 4.00 -17.17 -4.43
CA PRO A 212 4.60 -17.79 -5.61
C PRO A 212 3.79 -18.94 -6.21
N GLU A 213 3.07 -19.69 -5.40
CA GLU A 213 2.22 -20.80 -5.85
C GLU A 213 1.03 -20.37 -6.72
N TYR A 214 0.65 -19.09 -6.65
CA TYR A 214 -0.42 -18.51 -7.48
C TYR A 214 0.09 -17.93 -8.80
N ALA A 215 1.40 -17.93 -9.03
CA ALA A 215 1.98 -17.39 -10.25
C ALA A 215 1.52 -18.19 -11.48
N GLY A 216 0.94 -17.49 -12.46
CA GLY A 216 0.36 -18.11 -13.66
C GLY A 216 -1.04 -18.72 -13.44
N ALA A 217 -1.61 -18.62 -12.24
CA ALA A 217 -2.94 -19.10 -11.89
C ALA A 217 -3.94 -17.96 -11.63
N GLU A 218 -3.64 -16.73 -12.04
CA GLU A 218 -4.42 -15.54 -11.73
C GLU A 218 -5.90 -15.65 -12.14
N ALA A 219 -6.17 -16.17 -13.34
CA ALA A 219 -7.54 -16.40 -13.82
C ALA A 219 -8.28 -17.44 -12.96
N LYS A 220 -7.59 -18.52 -12.56
CA LYS A 220 -8.16 -19.57 -11.72
C LYS A 220 -8.51 -19.03 -10.32
N ILE A 221 -7.65 -18.21 -9.73
CA ILE A 221 -7.91 -17.58 -8.44
C ILE A 221 -9.07 -16.60 -8.54
N ALA A 222 -9.14 -15.79 -9.60
CA ALA A 222 -10.28 -14.89 -9.83
C ALA A 222 -11.60 -15.65 -9.96
N GLU A 223 -11.61 -16.77 -10.66
CA GLU A 223 -12.79 -17.65 -10.78
C GLU A 223 -13.17 -18.31 -9.44
N GLN A 224 -12.19 -18.77 -8.66
CA GLN A 224 -12.40 -19.33 -7.32
C GLN A 224 -13.03 -18.27 -6.40
N ALA A 225 -12.47 -17.06 -6.37
CA ALA A 225 -12.99 -15.96 -5.60
C ALA A 225 -14.42 -15.57 -6.02
N ALA A 226 -14.70 -15.48 -7.33
CA ALA A 226 -16.04 -15.16 -7.83
C ALA A 226 -17.09 -16.21 -7.44
N ARG A 227 -16.70 -17.49 -7.36
CA ARG A 227 -17.57 -18.56 -6.87
C ARG A 227 -17.81 -18.52 -5.36
N ALA A 228 -16.74 -18.24 -4.60
CA ALA A 228 -16.80 -18.20 -3.14
C ALA A 228 -17.49 -16.93 -2.61
N LEU A 229 -17.45 -15.84 -3.36
CA LEU A 229 -17.91 -14.50 -2.97
C LEU A 229 -18.96 -13.94 -3.94
N PRO A 230 -20.12 -14.58 -4.08
CA PRO A 230 -21.15 -14.17 -5.05
C PRO A 230 -21.72 -12.76 -4.76
N GLN A 231 -21.53 -12.23 -3.55
CA GLN A 231 -21.93 -10.88 -3.15
C GLN A 231 -20.95 -9.80 -3.63
N VAL A 232 -19.73 -10.16 -4.01
CA VAL A 232 -18.72 -9.24 -4.57
C VAL A 232 -19.00 -9.07 -6.06
N ARG A 233 -19.27 -7.83 -6.46
CA ARG A 233 -19.68 -7.54 -7.85
C ARG A 233 -18.58 -7.84 -8.89
N ARG A 234 -17.31 -7.61 -8.54
CA ARG A 234 -16.18 -7.80 -9.42
C ARG A 234 -14.96 -8.28 -8.65
N VAL A 235 -14.29 -9.33 -9.15
CA VAL A 235 -13.01 -9.81 -8.64
C VAL A 235 -11.95 -9.64 -9.74
N ILE A 236 -10.80 -9.08 -9.39
CA ILE A 236 -9.71 -8.78 -10.31
C ILE A 236 -8.41 -9.28 -9.71
N VAL A 237 -7.61 -9.97 -10.50
CA VAL A 237 -6.18 -10.21 -10.23
C VAL A 237 -5.41 -9.43 -11.29
N PRO A 238 -4.91 -8.22 -10.97
CA PRO A 238 -4.38 -7.33 -11.98
C PRO A 238 -3.00 -7.78 -12.47
N LYS A 239 -2.68 -7.30 -13.66
CA LYS A 239 -1.30 -7.24 -14.13
C LYS A 239 -0.64 -5.98 -13.60
N ASP A 240 0.70 -6.01 -13.50
CA ASP A 240 1.45 -4.84 -13.11
C ASP A 240 1.20 -3.67 -14.07
N GLY A 241 0.84 -2.52 -13.50
CA GLY A 241 0.47 -1.31 -14.25
C GLY A 241 -0.95 -1.28 -14.80
N GLU A 242 -1.78 -2.27 -14.47
CA GLU A 242 -3.19 -2.24 -14.85
C GLU A 242 -3.95 -1.16 -14.07
N LYS A 243 -4.73 -0.36 -14.80
CA LYS A 243 -5.62 0.64 -14.22
C LYS A 243 -6.99 0.02 -13.93
N ILE A 244 -7.48 0.25 -12.71
CA ILE A 244 -8.76 -0.26 -12.25
C ILE A 244 -9.66 0.92 -11.86
N ASP A 245 -10.77 1.08 -12.54
CA ASP A 245 -11.83 2.02 -12.19
C ASP A 245 -12.84 1.33 -11.25
N PHE A 246 -13.35 2.07 -10.22
CA PHE A 246 -14.24 1.53 -9.18
C PHE A 246 -15.29 2.53 -8.69
#